data_e66aca6f4c5f794cb6d16663b324224b
#
_entry.id   e66aca6f4c5f794cb6d16663b324224b
#
_cell.length_a   1.000
_cell.length_b   1.000
_cell.length_c   1.000
_cell.angle_alpha   90.00
_cell.angle_beta   90.00
_cell.angle_gamma   90.00
#
_symmetry.space_group_name_H-M   'P 1'
#
loop_
_entity.id
_entity.type
_entity.pdbx_description
1 polymer ?
#
loop_
_entity_poly.entity_id
_entity_poly.type
_entity_poly.pdbx_seq_one_letter_code
_entity_poly.pdbx_strand_id
1 'polypeptide(L)'
;MIRHIELRLLLPEKESFRTDMAYALYGALCHCMTPVLADTLHAQKITPVRQHLRSGPEPGQCTWVLDLFDAAAELENTIRSWRTIDLQCCSAPLQVMQYTAFAPISVSALLEKGQTWPPASTAAEFLFETPCTFKVAGSYALFPSMELIVQSLWMRWNALMPDCTLEDADAQHLLLSGLRICRYRLSSRDYKLKGQRIPGFVGSVQISARLPAPMMELWHLLLAFAPYSGIGIKTALGMGAVRITPVIRKSNVSWQQK
;
A
#
# COMPACT_ATOMS: atom_id res chain seq x y z
N MET A 1 1.09 15.83 -3.00
CA MET A 1 1.45 14.95 -4.15
C MET A 1 2.12 13.68 -3.66
N ILE A 2 2.15 12.60 -4.48
CA ILE A 2 2.80 11.32 -4.16
C ILE A 2 3.97 11.13 -5.11
N ARG A 3 5.15 10.80 -4.57
CA ARG A 3 6.34 10.42 -5.34
C ARG A 3 6.50 8.91 -5.26
N HIS A 4 6.25 8.22 -6.37
CA HIS A 4 6.40 6.78 -6.48
C HIS A 4 7.79 6.44 -7.00
N ILE A 5 8.53 5.61 -6.26
CA ILE A 5 9.92 5.26 -6.53
C ILE A 5 10.09 3.75 -6.42
N GLU A 6 10.83 3.17 -7.34
CA GLU A 6 11.24 1.76 -7.29
C GLU A 6 12.76 1.65 -7.36
N LEU A 7 13.35 0.92 -6.41
CA LEU A 7 14.74 0.52 -6.46
C LEU A 7 14.84 -0.98 -6.68
N ARG A 8 15.54 -1.39 -7.74
CA ARG A 8 15.94 -2.78 -7.89
C ARG A 8 17.21 -3.02 -7.11
N LEU A 9 17.16 -3.95 -6.18
CA LEU A 9 18.24 -4.27 -5.27
C LEU A 9 18.75 -5.68 -5.55
N LEU A 10 20.06 -5.87 -5.47
CA LEU A 10 20.70 -7.18 -5.45
C LEU A 10 21.07 -7.51 -4.00
N LEU A 11 20.60 -8.67 -3.55
CA LEU A 11 20.92 -9.21 -2.24
C LEU A 11 22.32 -9.83 -2.24
N PRO A 12 23.05 -9.82 -1.09
CA PRO A 12 24.28 -10.59 -0.96
C PRO A 12 24.06 -12.10 -1.23
N GLU A 13 25.06 -12.81 -1.76
CA GLU A 13 24.95 -14.21 -2.22
C GLU A 13 24.33 -15.19 -1.21
N LYS A 14 24.52 -14.95 0.09
CA LYS A 14 24.00 -15.83 1.17
C LYS A 14 22.62 -15.42 1.69
N GLU A 15 22.06 -14.33 1.16
CA GLU A 15 20.80 -13.80 1.64
C GLU A 15 19.66 -14.22 0.72
N SER A 16 18.54 -14.60 1.34
CA SER A 16 17.28 -14.87 0.64
C SER A 16 16.30 -13.73 0.83
N PHE A 17 15.49 -13.49 -0.17
CA PHE A 17 14.42 -12.48 -0.10
C PHE A 17 13.44 -12.76 1.04
N ARG A 18 13.18 -11.74 1.86
CA ARG A 18 12.14 -11.74 2.90
C ARG A 18 11.45 -10.37 2.92
N THR A 19 10.15 -10.38 3.01
CA THR A 19 9.34 -9.14 3.03
C THR A 19 9.63 -8.28 4.28
N ASP A 20 10.05 -8.89 5.39
CA ASP A 20 10.38 -8.20 6.65
C ASP A 20 11.70 -7.44 6.61
N MET A 21 12.55 -7.63 5.59
CA MET A 21 13.73 -6.78 5.34
C MET A 21 13.33 -5.33 5.05
N ALA A 22 12.09 -5.08 4.64
CA ALA A 22 11.55 -3.74 4.48
C ALA A 22 11.64 -2.91 5.77
N TYR A 23 11.54 -3.53 6.93
CA TYR A 23 11.77 -2.84 8.20
C TYR A 23 13.21 -2.33 8.35
N ALA A 24 14.20 -3.14 7.98
CA ALA A 24 15.60 -2.73 8.03
C ALA A 24 15.91 -1.60 7.02
N LEU A 25 15.31 -1.67 5.81
CA LEU A 25 15.39 -0.61 4.81
C LEU A 25 14.77 0.70 5.30
N TYR A 26 13.63 0.65 6.00
CA TYR A 26 13.07 1.84 6.65
C TYR A 26 14.02 2.42 7.71
N GLY A 27 14.71 1.56 8.47
CA GLY A 27 15.77 1.98 9.40
C GLY A 27 16.90 2.71 8.70
N ALA A 28 17.39 2.17 7.57
CA ALA A 28 18.41 2.84 6.76
C ALA A 28 17.92 4.20 6.24
N LEU A 29 16.65 4.30 5.82
CA LEU A 29 16.03 5.56 5.42
C LEU A 29 15.99 6.56 6.57
N CYS A 30 15.61 6.13 7.79
CA CYS A 30 15.56 6.98 8.97
C CYS A 30 16.95 7.53 9.35
N HIS A 31 18.02 6.77 9.17
CA HIS A 31 19.39 7.26 9.43
C HIS A 31 19.83 8.39 8.51
N CYS A 32 19.21 8.52 7.34
CA CYS A 32 19.49 9.58 6.38
C CYS A 32 18.57 10.80 6.54
N MET A 33 17.61 10.77 7.46
CA MET A 33 16.71 11.90 7.72
C MET A 33 17.40 12.99 8.53
N THR A 34 17.08 14.24 8.23
CA THR A 34 17.41 15.35 9.11
C THR A 34 16.65 15.20 10.44
N PRO A 35 17.17 15.69 11.58
CA PRO A 35 16.44 15.64 12.85
C PRO A 35 15.03 16.26 12.76
N VAL A 36 14.90 17.37 12.03
CA VAL A 36 13.61 18.05 11.83
C VAL A 36 12.61 17.16 11.09
N LEU A 37 13.05 16.47 10.02
CA LEU A 37 12.19 15.54 9.30
C LEU A 37 11.81 14.34 10.18
N ALA A 38 12.78 13.77 10.89
CA ALA A 38 12.54 12.64 11.79
C ALA A 38 11.50 12.99 12.86
N ASP A 39 11.61 14.15 13.51
CA ASP A 39 10.65 14.63 14.51
C ASP A 39 9.25 14.85 13.88
N THR A 40 9.20 15.44 12.69
CA THR A 40 7.95 15.65 11.95
C THR A 40 7.26 14.32 11.66
N LEU A 41 8.01 13.31 11.19
CA LEU A 41 7.46 11.99 10.87
C LEU A 41 7.04 11.21 12.13
N HIS A 42 7.75 11.37 13.25
CA HIS A 42 7.42 10.73 14.53
C HIS A 42 6.16 11.33 15.17
N ALA A 43 5.92 12.61 15.00
CA ALA A 43 4.71 13.29 15.52
C ALA A 43 3.43 12.86 14.82
N GLN A 44 3.50 12.33 13.59
CA GLN A 44 2.33 11.95 12.81
C GLN A 44 1.84 10.54 13.14
N LYS A 45 0.52 10.39 13.36
CA LYS A 45 -0.12 9.07 13.55
C LYS A 45 0.01 8.16 12.32
N ILE A 46 0.01 8.77 11.13
CA ILE A 46 0.20 8.09 9.84
C ILE A 46 1.42 8.71 9.20
N THR A 47 2.50 7.93 9.11
CA THR A 47 3.76 8.36 8.51
C THR A 47 3.56 8.64 7.02
N PRO A 48 4.07 9.79 6.48
CA PRO A 48 3.95 10.14 5.06
C PRO A 48 4.94 9.37 4.17
N VAL A 49 5.31 8.18 4.59
CA VAL A 49 6.11 7.20 3.85
C VAL A 49 5.36 5.88 3.88
N ARG A 50 5.14 5.31 2.71
CA ARG A 50 4.71 3.92 2.57
C ARG A 50 5.80 3.18 1.79
N GLN A 51 6.13 1.97 2.20
CA GLN A 51 7.10 1.17 1.48
C GLN A 51 6.83 -0.33 1.63
N HIS A 52 7.36 -1.12 0.72
CA HIS A 52 7.38 -2.56 0.83
C HIS A 52 8.41 -3.16 -0.11
N LEU A 53 8.73 -4.42 0.12
CA LEU A 53 9.57 -5.23 -0.76
C LEU A 53 8.71 -6.24 -1.52
N ARG A 54 9.02 -6.43 -2.78
CA ARG A 54 8.53 -7.53 -3.61
C ARG A 54 9.71 -8.30 -4.23
N SER A 55 9.50 -9.56 -4.57
CA SER A 55 10.48 -10.35 -5.28
C SER A 55 10.87 -9.67 -6.60
N GLY A 56 12.14 -9.69 -6.92
CA GLY A 56 12.64 -9.23 -8.21
C GLY A 56 12.44 -10.26 -9.34
N PRO A 57 12.80 -9.90 -10.58
CA PRO A 57 12.64 -10.77 -11.74
C PRO A 57 13.60 -11.97 -11.72
N GLU A 58 14.75 -11.86 -11.05
CA GLU A 58 15.77 -12.89 -10.99
C GLU A 58 16.06 -13.32 -9.55
N PRO A 59 16.58 -14.53 -9.32
CA PRO A 59 17.03 -14.98 -8.01
C PRO A 59 18.04 -13.99 -7.40
N GLY A 60 17.93 -13.74 -6.10
CA GLY A 60 18.80 -12.78 -5.41
C GLY A 60 18.44 -11.31 -5.64
N GLN A 61 17.44 -11.01 -6.46
CA GLN A 61 16.95 -9.64 -6.64
C GLN A 61 15.64 -9.38 -5.87
N CYS A 62 15.47 -8.15 -5.46
CA CYS A 62 14.19 -7.64 -4.96
C CYS A 62 13.94 -6.21 -5.45
N THR A 63 12.69 -5.80 -5.45
CA THR A 63 12.30 -4.42 -5.72
C THR A 63 11.80 -3.77 -4.44
N TRP A 64 12.45 -2.70 -4.03
CA TRP A 64 11.97 -1.85 -2.95
C TRP A 64 11.10 -0.75 -3.54
N VAL A 65 9.83 -0.76 -3.18
CA VAL A 65 8.82 0.21 -3.61
C VAL A 65 8.62 1.21 -2.49
N LEU A 66 8.72 2.49 -2.81
CA LEU A 66 8.50 3.61 -1.90
C LEU A 66 7.47 4.58 -2.48
N ASP A 67 6.58 5.02 -1.62
CA ASP A 67 5.66 6.12 -1.89
C ASP A 67 5.89 7.19 -0.83
N LEU A 68 6.38 8.37 -1.27
CA LEU A 68 6.68 9.51 -0.44
C LEU A 68 5.58 10.56 -0.66
N PHE A 69 4.91 10.94 0.41
CA PHE A 69 3.95 12.05 0.41
C PHE A 69 4.67 13.37 0.70
N ASP A 70 4.07 14.50 0.40
CA ASP A 70 4.71 15.82 0.39
C ASP A 70 5.63 16.08 1.59
N ALA A 71 5.20 15.72 2.80
CA ALA A 71 6.02 15.89 4.01
C ALA A 71 7.33 15.07 4.01
N ALA A 72 7.44 14.06 3.16
CA ALA A 72 8.63 13.20 3.03
C ALA A 72 9.31 13.35 1.66
N ALA A 73 8.91 14.32 0.84
CA ALA A 73 9.36 14.45 -0.54
C ALA A 73 10.88 14.67 -0.66
N GLU A 74 11.51 15.32 0.33
CA GLU A 74 12.96 15.58 0.34
C GLU A 74 13.81 14.30 0.36
N LEU A 75 13.24 13.17 0.85
CA LEU A 75 13.95 11.89 0.88
C LEU A 75 14.27 11.35 -0.51
N GLU A 76 13.56 11.80 -1.56
CA GLU A 76 13.82 11.36 -2.93
C GLU A 76 15.26 11.60 -3.36
N ASN A 77 15.84 12.78 -3.04
CA ASN A 77 17.21 13.11 -3.43
C ASN A 77 18.22 12.18 -2.74
N THR A 78 18.01 11.88 -1.47
CA THR A 78 18.83 10.94 -0.71
C THR A 78 18.77 9.55 -1.33
N ILE A 79 17.54 9.03 -1.58
CA ILE A 79 17.32 7.70 -2.17
C ILE A 79 17.96 7.61 -3.56
N ARG A 80 17.86 8.63 -4.37
CA ARG A 80 18.46 8.69 -5.72
C ARG A 80 19.99 8.59 -5.71
N SER A 81 20.64 9.07 -4.65
CA SER A 81 22.10 9.05 -4.51
C SER A 81 22.67 7.67 -4.12
N TRP A 82 21.82 6.77 -3.60
CA TRP A 82 22.29 5.48 -3.11
C TRP A 82 22.82 4.58 -4.24
N ARG A 83 23.96 3.93 -3.94
CA ARG A 83 24.54 2.88 -4.75
C ARG A 83 24.56 1.56 -4.00
N THR A 84 24.69 1.64 -2.69
CA THR A 84 24.63 0.52 -1.76
C THR A 84 23.79 0.90 -0.54
N ILE A 85 23.21 -0.09 0.12
CA ILE A 85 22.43 0.10 1.35
C ILE A 85 22.92 -0.92 2.38
N ASP A 86 23.49 -0.41 3.47
CA ASP A 86 23.91 -1.24 4.59
C ASP A 86 22.72 -1.59 5.48
N LEU A 87 22.52 -2.89 5.70
CA LEU A 87 21.51 -3.39 6.61
C LEU A 87 22.16 -4.27 7.67
N GLN A 88 21.89 -3.98 8.95
CA GLN A 88 22.41 -4.78 10.06
C GLN A 88 22.01 -6.26 10.03
N CYS A 89 20.95 -6.60 9.31
CA CYS A 89 20.45 -7.97 9.17
C CYS A 89 21.07 -8.73 8.00
N CYS A 90 21.98 -8.12 7.23
CA CYS A 90 22.65 -8.72 6.07
C CYS A 90 24.15 -8.78 6.31
N SER A 91 24.81 -9.79 5.70
CA SER A 91 26.25 -10.02 5.81
C SER A 91 27.10 -9.04 4.98
N ALA A 92 26.51 -8.34 4.01
CA ALA A 92 27.12 -7.34 3.16
C ALA A 92 26.06 -6.34 2.68
N PRO A 93 26.46 -5.15 2.17
CA PRO A 93 25.54 -4.16 1.64
C PRO A 93 24.70 -4.70 0.46
N LEU A 94 23.43 -4.30 0.38
CA LEU A 94 22.63 -4.48 -0.81
C LEU A 94 23.13 -3.53 -1.90
N GLN A 95 23.19 -4.00 -3.15
CA GLN A 95 23.55 -3.13 -4.27
C GLN A 95 22.30 -2.56 -4.94
N VAL A 96 22.30 -1.26 -5.22
CA VAL A 96 21.24 -0.60 -5.98
C VAL A 96 21.54 -0.75 -7.47
N MET A 97 20.83 -1.68 -8.11
CA MET A 97 20.99 -2.00 -9.54
C MET A 97 20.31 -0.96 -10.45
N GLN A 98 19.16 -0.46 -10.00
CA GLN A 98 18.36 0.50 -10.75
C GLN A 98 17.53 1.37 -9.82
N TYR A 99 17.48 2.65 -10.13
CA TYR A 99 16.55 3.62 -9.55
C TYR A 99 15.55 4.04 -10.63
N THR A 100 14.25 3.98 -10.31
CA THR A 100 13.19 4.44 -11.20
C THR A 100 12.26 5.35 -10.40
N ALA A 101 12.12 6.58 -10.83
CA ALA A 101 11.10 7.50 -10.31
C ALA A 101 10.03 7.72 -11.37
N PHE A 102 8.79 7.69 -10.93
CA PHE A 102 7.63 7.96 -11.79
C PHE A 102 7.22 9.44 -11.66
N ALA A 103 6.44 9.92 -12.61
CA ALA A 103 5.89 11.27 -12.52
C ALA A 103 5.12 11.45 -11.22
N PRO A 104 5.26 12.60 -10.51
CA PRO A 104 4.53 12.86 -9.28
C PRO A 104 3.01 12.77 -9.50
N ILE A 105 2.32 12.13 -8.57
CA ILE A 105 0.88 11.84 -8.67
C ILE A 105 0.14 12.89 -7.83
N SER A 106 -0.68 13.69 -8.49
CA SER A 106 -1.56 14.68 -7.85
C SER A 106 -2.92 14.06 -7.50
N VAL A 107 -3.75 14.81 -6.76
CA VAL A 107 -5.16 14.45 -6.52
C VAL A 107 -5.93 14.36 -7.84
N SER A 108 -5.69 15.28 -8.78
CA SER A 108 -6.31 15.23 -10.11
C SER A 108 -5.93 13.97 -10.88
N ALA A 109 -4.66 13.55 -10.83
CA ALA A 109 -4.23 12.30 -11.48
C ALA A 109 -4.87 11.06 -10.85
N LEU A 110 -5.12 11.06 -9.53
CA LEU A 110 -5.86 9.98 -8.85
C LEU A 110 -7.34 9.98 -9.26
N LEU A 111 -7.96 11.15 -9.40
CA LEU A 111 -9.34 11.28 -9.89
C LEU A 111 -9.46 10.76 -11.32
N GLU A 112 -8.59 11.21 -12.23
CA GLU A 112 -8.52 10.73 -13.61
C GLU A 112 -8.37 9.21 -13.68
N LYS A 113 -7.46 8.65 -12.87
CA LYS A 113 -7.29 7.20 -12.76
C LYS A 113 -8.56 6.50 -12.26
N GLY A 114 -9.27 7.09 -11.29
CA GLY A 114 -10.56 6.59 -10.82
C GLY A 114 -11.62 6.60 -11.91
N GLN A 115 -11.68 7.65 -12.74
CA GLN A 115 -12.62 7.76 -13.86
C GLN A 115 -12.36 6.74 -14.98
N THR A 116 -11.11 6.25 -15.12
CA THR A 116 -10.78 5.17 -16.07
C THR A 116 -11.21 3.78 -15.59
N TRP A 117 -11.86 3.67 -14.40
CA TRP A 117 -12.33 2.39 -13.90
C TRP A 117 -13.35 1.78 -14.87
N PRO A 118 -13.15 0.51 -15.30
CA PRO A 118 -13.99 -0.07 -16.35
C PRO A 118 -15.47 -0.14 -15.94
N PRO A 119 -16.41 0.42 -16.72
CA PRO A 119 -17.85 0.39 -16.40
C PRO A 119 -18.43 -1.03 -16.28
N ALA A 120 -17.85 -2.00 -16.99
CA ALA A 120 -18.23 -3.40 -16.93
C ALA A 120 -17.69 -4.13 -15.66
N SER A 121 -16.94 -3.43 -14.81
CA SER A 121 -16.43 -4.01 -13.58
C SER A 121 -17.55 -4.26 -12.57
N THR A 122 -17.63 -5.48 -12.06
CA THR A 122 -18.63 -5.88 -11.04
C THR A 122 -18.09 -5.80 -9.63
N ALA A 123 -16.77 -5.71 -9.47
CA ALA A 123 -16.07 -5.61 -8.19
C ALA A 123 -14.66 -5.06 -8.39
N ALA A 124 -14.03 -4.64 -7.29
CA ALA A 124 -12.59 -4.39 -7.19
C ALA A 124 -11.94 -5.58 -6.45
N GLU A 125 -10.85 -6.11 -6.99
CA GLU A 125 -10.03 -7.09 -6.30
C GLU A 125 -8.87 -6.39 -5.60
N PHE A 126 -8.76 -6.60 -4.30
CA PHE A 126 -7.68 -6.15 -3.42
C PHE A 126 -6.74 -7.33 -3.22
N LEU A 127 -5.56 -7.30 -3.82
CA LEU A 127 -4.52 -8.29 -3.58
C LEU A 127 -3.53 -7.74 -2.54
N PHE A 128 -3.59 -8.26 -1.32
CA PHE A 128 -2.65 -7.95 -0.24
C PHE A 128 -1.34 -8.72 -0.47
N GLU A 129 -0.32 -8.02 -0.93
CA GLU A 129 0.99 -8.59 -1.30
C GLU A 129 1.90 -8.79 -0.08
N THR A 130 1.74 -7.96 0.95
CA THR A 130 2.44 -8.12 2.24
C THR A 130 1.43 -8.25 3.38
N PRO A 131 1.83 -8.84 4.53
CA PRO A 131 0.92 -9.03 5.65
C PRO A 131 0.19 -7.74 6.03
N CYS A 132 -1.13 -7.80 6.06
CA CYS A 132 -2.01 -6.71 6.48
C CYS A 132 -2.69 -7.09 7.78
N THR A 133 -2.85 -6.13 8.67
CA THR A 133 -3.63 -6.27 9.90
C THR A 133 -4.15 -4.91 10.33
N PHE A 134 -5.18 -4.90 11.17
CA PHE A 134 -5.73 -3.69 11.76
C PHE A 134 -5.59 -3.77 13.29
N LYS A 135 -5.70 -2.66 13.98
CA LYS A 135 -5.71 -2.60 15.43
C LYS A 135 -7.06 -2.12 15.92
N VAL A 136 -7.79 -2.98 16.64
CA VAL A 136 -9.11 -2.71 17.18
C VAL A 136 -9.09 -2.96 18.67
N ALA A 137 -9.42 -1.96 19.48
CA ALA A 137 -9.43 -2.06 20.94
C ALA A 137 -8.15 -2.69 21.53
N GLY A 138 -6.98 -2.31 20.98
CA GLY A 138 -5.68 -2.82 21.43
C GLY A 138 -5.24 -4.16 20.84
N SER A 139 -6.13 -4.92 20.21
CA SER A 139 -5.88 -6.23 19.61
C SER A 139 -5.71 -6.18 18.09
N TYR A 140 -4.98 -7.16 17.52
CA TYR A 140 -4.84 -7.31 16.07
C TYR A 140 -6.06 -8.03 15.47
N ALA A 141 -6.67 -7.41 14.45
CA ALA A 141 -7.76 -8.02 13.67
C ALA A 141 -7.17 -8.71 12.44
N LEU A 142 -7.26 -10.06 12.43
CA LEU A 142 -6.69 -10.92 11.38
C LEU A 142 -7.57 -11.06 10.15
N PHE A 143 -8.82 -10.63 10.20
CA PHE A 143 -9.75 -10.71 9.09
C PHE A 143 -10.22 -9.31 8.69
N PRO A 144 -10.19 -8.95 7.41
CA PRO A 144 -10.66 -7.65 6.95
C PRO A 144 -12.18 -7.56 7.05
N SER A 145 -12.70 -6.44 7.54
CA SER A 145 -14.08 -6.03 7.36
C SER A 145 -14.17 -4.81 6.46
N MET A 146 -15.35 -4.49 5.95
CA MET A 146 -15.53 -3.28 5.14
C MET A 146 -15.23 -2.02 5.95
N GLU A 147 -15.67 -2.01 7.22
CA GLU A 147 -15.42 -0.90 8.14
C GLU A 147 -13.93 -0.64 8.31
N LEU A 148 -13.14 -1.69 8.54
CA LEU A 148 -11.69 -1.58 8.74
C LEU A 148 -10.95 -1.12 7.47
N ILE A 149 -11.35 -1.63 6.30
CA ILE A 149 -10.76 -1.23 5.01
C ILE A 149 -11.08 0.23 4.71
N VAL A 150 -12.36 0.61 4.77
CA VAL A 150 -12.81 1.99 4.48
C VAL A 150 -12.23 2.96 5.50
N GLN A 151 -12.29 2.65 6.79
CA GLN A 151 -11.70 3.49 7.84
C GLN A 151 -10.20 3.70 7.62
N SER A 152 -9.47 2.62 7.26
CA SER A 152 -8.04 2.73 6.97
C SER A 152 -7.76 3.66 5.79
N LEU A 153 -8.51 3.54 4.69
CA LEU A 153 -8.34 4.40 3.51
C LEU A 153 -8.71 5.85 3.82
N TRP A 154 -9.82 6.08 4.53
CA TRP A 154 -10.31 7.39 4.92
C TRP A 154 -9.33 8.14 5.82
N MET A 155 -8.86 7.49 6.88
CA MET A 155 -7.87 8.07 7.80
C MET A 155 -6.54 8.38 7.09
N ARG A 156 -6.11 7.50 6.17
CA ARG A 156 -4.88 7.71 5.39
C ARG A 156 -5.03 8.83 4.40
N TRP A 157 -6.17 8.90 3.72
CA TRP A 157 -6.46 10.02 2.81
C TRP A 157 -6.34 11.35 3.55
N ASN A 158 -7.05 11.52 4.67
CA ASN A 158 -7.04 12.76 5.44
C ASN A 158 -5.66 13.11 6.01
N ALA A 159 -4.88 12.11 6.42
CA ALA A 159 -3.54 12.35 6.96
C ALA A 159 -2.49 12.68 5.88
N LEU A 160 -2.63 12.09 4.68
CA LEU A 160 -1.62 12.15 3.62
C LEU A 160 -1.98 13.15 2.50
N MET A 161 -3.24 13.59 2.45
CA MET A 161 -3.77 14.58 1.49
C MET A 161 -4.45 15.74 2.23
N PRO A 162 -3.71 16.49 3.07
CA PRO A 162 -4.29 17.49 3.96
C PRO A 162 -5.01 18.64 3.23
N ASP A 163 -4.63 18.92 1.99
CA ASP A 163 -5.26 19.98 1.18
C ASP A 163 -6.62 19.55 0.57
N CYS A 164 -7.01 18.28 0.74
CA CYS A 164 -8.25 17.72 0.18
C CYS A 164 -8.82 16.67 1.12
N THR A 165 -9.23 17.06 2.32
CA THR A 165 -9.75 16.15 3.34
C THR A 165 -11.17 15.67 3.07
N LEU A 166 -11.49 14.49 3.55
CA LEU A 166 -12.83 13.89 3.53
C LEU A 166 -13.41 14.01 4.95
N GLU A 167 -14.24 15.03 5.20
CA GLU A 167 -14.74 15.35 6.55
C GLU A 167 -16.18 14.91 6.78
N ASP A 168 -16.88 14.51 5.71
CA ASP A 168 -18.30 14.14 5.76
C ASP A 168 -18.49 12.71 6.31
N ALA A 169 -18.96 12.60 7.55
CA ALA A 169 -19.26 11.31 8.19
C ALA A 169 -20.44 10.59 7.51
N ASP A 170 -21.41 11.31 6.96
CA ASP A 170 -22.56 10.72 6.27
C ASP A 170 -22.10 10.10 4.94
N ALA A 171 -21.14 10.74 4.25
CA ALA A 171 -20.51 10.16 3.06
C ALA A 171 -19.78 8.86 3.39
N GLN A 172 -19.08 8.78 4.53
CA GLN A 172 -18.43 7.53 4.96
C GLN A 172 -19.46 6.43 5.26
N HIS A 173 -20.55 6.74 5.94
CA HIS A 173 -21.65 5.80 6.21
C HIS A 173 -22.32 5.33 4.92
N LEU A 174 -22.59 6.24 3.99
CA LEU A 174 -23.20 5.92 2.71
C LEU A 174 -22.28 5.01 1.89
N LEU A 175 -20.97 5.28 1.86
CA LEU A 175 -19.97 4.46 1.24
C LEU A 175 -20.02 3.01 1.80
N LEU A 176 -19.98 2.87 3.11
CA LEU A 176 -20.04 1.57 3.79
C LEU A 176 -21.34 0.83 3.49
N SER A 177 -22.47 1.50 3.40
CA SER A 177 -23.78 0.88 3.14
C SER A 177 -23.85 0.19 1.77
N GLY A 178 -23.11 0.73 0.77
CA GLY A 178 -23.11 0.22 -0.61
C GLY A 178 -21.99 -0.77 -0.95
N LEU A 179 -21.04 -1.00 -0.04
CA LEU A 179 -19.90 -1.89 -0.27
C LEU A 179 -20.09 -3.26 0.38
N ARG A 180 -19.70 -4.33 -0.31
CA ARG A 180 -19.78 -5.71 0.21
C ARG A 180 -18.58 -6.53 -0.21
N ILE A 181 -17.99 -7.27 0.72
CA ILE A 181 -17.05 -8.35 0.40
C ILE A 181 -17.87 -9.48 -0.25
N CYS A 182 -17.61 -9.77 -1.51
CA CYS A 182 -18.34 -10.80 -2.27
C CYS A 182 -17.52 -12.08 -2.50
N ARG A 183 -16.19 -12.01 -2.36
CA ARG A 183 -15.31 -13.17 -2.46
C ARG A 183 -13.98 -12.88 -1.76
N TYR A 184 -13.35 -13.91 -1.21
CA TYR A 184 -11.99 -13.80 -0.68
C TYR A 184 -11.21 -15.11 -0.83
N ARG A 185 -9.87 -14.97 -0.87
CA ARG A 185 -8.90 -16.06 -0.72
C ARG A 185 -7.77 -15.50 0.14
N LEU A 186 -7.82 -15.76 1.42
CA LEU A 186 -6.89 -15.21 2.42
C LEU A 186 -6.16 -16.34 3.16
N SER A 187 -4.93 -16.06 3.55
CA SER A 187 -4.17 -16.90 4.46
C SER A 187 -3.50 -16.05 5.54
N SER A 188 -3.40 -16.58 6.76
CA SER A 188 -2.68 -15.94 7.85
C SER A 188 -1.18 -15.93 7.55
N ARG A 189 -0.52 -14.80 7.82
CA ARG A 189 0.93 -14.67 7.69
C ARG A 189 1.46 -13.68 8.70
N ASP A 190 2.39 -14.13 9.53
CA ASP A 190 3.07 -13.26 10.47
C ASP A 190 4.07 -12.32 9.75
N TYR A 191 4.16 -11.09 10.25
CA TYR A 191 5.21 -10.15 9.89
C TYR A 191 6.20 -10.02 11.05
N LYS A 192 7.49 -10.27 10.80
CA LYS A 192 8.53 -10.15 11.85
C LYS A 192 8.96 -8.69 11.98
N LEU A 193 8.88 -8.15 13.17
CA LEU A 193 9.24 -6.78 13.49
C LEU A 193 9.92 -6.71 14.87
N LYS A 194 11.19 -6.31 14.92
CA LYS A 194 11.96 -6.18 16.19
C LYS A 194 11.88 -7.43 17.07
N GLY A 195 12.01 -8.61 16.49
CA GLY A 195 11.90 -9.89 17.22
C GLY A 195 10.49 -10.31 17.60
N GLN A 196 9.49 -9.47 17.38
CA GLN A 196 8.08 -9.79 17.60
C GLN A 196 7.43 -10.29 16.31
N ARG A 197 6.43 -11.15 16.44
CA ARG A 197 5.56 -11.56 15.34
C ARG A 197 4.27 -10.78 15.40
N ILE A 198 3.98 -10.04 14.32
CA ILE A 198 2.72 -9.34 14.16
C ILE A 198 1.84 -10.21 13.26
N PRO A 199 0.74 -10.74 13.79
CA PRO A 199 -0.16 -11.56 12.99
C PRO A 199 -0.88 -10.70 11.94
N GLY A 200 -1.02 -11.23 10.74
CA GLY A 200 -1.68 -10.57 9.63
C GLY A 200 -2.23 -11.57 8.62
N PHE A 201 -2.76 -11.06 7.53
CA PHE A 201 -3.25 -11.84 6.41
C PHE A 201 -2.64 -11.36 5.09
N VAL A 202 -2.57 -12.25 4.11
CA VAL A 202 -2.22 -11.99 2.71
C VAL A 202 -3.24 -12.66 1.81
N GLY A 203 -3.27 -12.30 0.54
CA GLY A 203 -4.18 -12.87 -0.45
C GLY A 203 -5.18 -11.87 -0.98
N SER A 204 -6.30 -12.30 -1.54
CA SER A 204 -7.23 -11.44 -2.23
C SER A 204 -8.60 -11.33 -1.57
N VAL A 205 -9.19 -10.14 -1.70
CA VAL A 205 -10.58 -9.82 -1.33
C VAL A 205 -11.23 -9.11 -2.51
N GLN A 206 -12.39 -9.56 -2.96
CA GLN A 206 -13.18 -8.88 -3.97
C GLN A 206 -14.33 -8.12 -3.30
N ILE A 207 -14.42 -6.83 -3.61
CA ILE A 207 -15.40 -5.91 -3.05
C ILE A 207 -16.29 -5.40 -4.17
N SER A 208 -17.59 -5.69 -4.10
CA SER A 208 -18.59 -5.12 -4.98
C SER A 208 -19.12 -3.81 -4.42
N ALA A 209 -19.48 -2.88 -5.30
CA ALA A 209 -20.02 -1.58 -4.95
C ALA A 209 -21.39 -1.38 -5.61
N ARG A 210 -22.36 -0.88 -4.83
CA ARG A 210 -23.68 -0.41 -5.30
C ARG A 210 -23.91 0.95 -4.65
N LEU A 211 -23.47 1.99 -5.31
CA LEU A 211 -23.40 3.34 -4.78
C LEU A 211 -24.02 4.34 -5.77
N PRO A 212 -24.61 5.46 -5.30
CA PRO A 212 -24.93 6.61 -6.14
C PRO A 212 -23.67 7.14 -6.83
N ALA A 213 -23.82 7.80 -7.98
CA ALA A 213 -22.69 8.24 -8.81
C ALA A 213 -21.61 9.02 -8.05
N PRO A 214 -21.92 10.03 -7.20
CA PRO A 214 -20.89 10.74 -6.45
C PRO A 214 -20.10 9.84 -5.49
N MET A 215 -20.77 8.88 -4.85
CA MET A 215 -20.13 7.93 -3.93
C MET A 215 -19.30 6.88 -4.70
N MET A 216 -19.71 6.56 -5.92
CA MET A 216 -18.92 5.67 -6.80
C MET A 216 -17.62 6.36 -7.22
N GLU A 217 -17.67 7.65 -7.56
CA GLU A 217 -16.47 8.44 -7.87
C GLU A 217 -15.51 8.50 -6.67
N LEU A 218 -16.03 8.75 -5.47
CA LEU A 218 -15.26 8.72 -4.23
C LEU A 218 -14.64 7.34 -4.01
N TRP A 219 -15.41 6.27 -4.23
CA TRP A 219 -14.88 4.90 -4.12
C TRP A 219 -13.75 4.65 -5.12
N HIS A 220 -13.91 5.05 -6.37
CA HIS A 220 -12.87 4.89 -7.39
C HIS A 220 -11.63 5.72 -7.08
N LEU A 221 -11.78 6.91 -6.50
CA LEU A 221 -10.65 7.72 -5.99
C LEU A 221 -9.88 6.96 -4.90
N LEU A 222 -10.58 6.39 -3.93
CA LEU A 222 -9.96 5.60 -2.86
C LEU A 222 -9.30 4.32 -3.41
N LEU A 223 -9.88 3.67 -4.43
CA LEU A 223 -9.26 2.55 -5.12
C LEU A 223 -7.96 2.95 -5.85
N ALA A 224 -7.94 4.13 -6.48
CA ALA A 224 -6.74 4.66 -7.14
C ALA A 224 -5.63 5.03 -6.14
N PHE A 225 -6.00 5.46 -4.94
CA PHE A 225 -5.10 5.87 -3.85
C PHE A 225 -4.52 4.67 -3.07
N ALA A 226 -5.30 3.61 -2.85
CA ALA A 226 -4.93 2.48 -2.01
C ALA A 226 -3.56 1.86 -2.30
N PRO A 227 -3.11 1.68 -3.56
CA PRO A 227 -1.79 1.14 -3.88
C PRO A 227 -0.64 1.98 -3.35
N TYR A 228 -0.82 3.29 -3.21
CA TYR A 228 0.20 4.23 -2.75
C TYR A 228 0.20 4.41 -1.24
N SER A 229 -0.96 4.39 -0.60
CA SER A 229 -1.08 4.55 0.85
C SER A 229 -0.88 3.24 1.62
N GLY A 230 -1.17 2.10 1.00
CA GLY A 230 -1.36 0.82 1.68
C GLY A 230 -2.63 0.80 2.53
N ILE A 231 -2.92 -0.34 3.14
CA ILE A 231 -4.10 -0.57 4.00
C ILE A 231 -3.67 -1.20 5.32
N GLY A 232 -4.32 -0.85 6.41
CA GLY A 232 -4.02 -1.38 7.74
C GLY A 232 -2.92 -0.62 8.45
N ILE A 233 -2.22 -1.25 9.38
CA ILE A 233 -1.18 -0.62 10.20
C ILE A 233 0.22 -0.87 9.64
N LYS A 234 1.21 -0.06 10.07
CA LYS A 234 2.65 -0.23 9.82
C LYS A 234 3.05 -0.28 8.33
N THR A 235 2.36 0.48 7.49
CA THR A 235 2.66 0.53 6.04
C THR A 235 4.01 1.18 5.74
N ALA A 236 4.49 2.07 6.60
CA ALA A 236 5.87 2.59 6.52
C ALA A 236 6.92 1.51 6.84
N LEU A 237 6.54 0.42 7.49
CA LEU A 237 7.43 -0.66 7.87
C LEU A 237 7.32 -1.90 6.95
N GLY A 238 6.58 -1.80 5.85
CA GLY A 238 6.47 -2.86 4.83
C GLY A 238 5.22 -3.72 4.89
N MET A 239 4.29 -3.45 5.81
CA MET A 239 3.01 -4.15 5.91
C MET A 239 1.94 -3.50 5.02
N GLY A 240 0.87 -4.23 4.71
CA GLY A 240 -0.35 -3.71 4.10
C GLY A 240 -0.19 -3.20 2.67
N ALA A 241 0.81 -3.68 1.95
CA ALA A 241 0.92 -3.42 0.51
C ALA A 241 -0.24 -4.08 -0.24
N VAL A 242 -0.92 -3.31 -1.06
CA VAL A 242 -2.10 -3.77 -1.78
C VAL A 242 -2.02 -3.35 -3.24
N ARG A 243 -2.45 -4.25 -4.13
CA ARG A 243 -2.70 -3.97 -5.54
C ARG A 243 -4.19 -4.08 -5.80
N ILE A 244 -4.72 -3.15 -6.58
CA ILE A 244 -6.13 -3.07 -6.91
C ILE A 244 -6.34 -3.34 -8.40
N THR A 245 -7.24 -4.24 -8.73
CA THR A 245 -7.61 -4.55 -10.13
C THR A 245 -9.12 -4.67 -10.29
N PRO A 246 -9.68 -4.23 -11.45
CA PRO A 246 -11.09 -4.41 -11.73
C PRO A 246 -11.41 -5.89 -12.01
N VAL A 247 -12.55 -6.35 -11.50
CA VAL A 247 -13.10 -7.68 -11.79
C VAL A 247 -14.17 -7.54 -12.85
N ILE A 248 -13.90 -8.01 -14.06
CA ILE A 248 -14.85 -8.02 -15.17
C ILE A 248 -15.44 -9.43 -15.27
N ARG A 249 -16.77 -9.57 -15.16
CA ARG A 249 -17.42 -10.85 -15.45
C ARG A 249 -17.26 -11.15 -16.94
N LYS A 250 -16.66 -12.30 -17.27
CA LYS A 250 -16.80 -12.85 -18.61
C LYS A 250 -18.29 -13.12 -18.81
N SER A 251 -18.91 -12.50 -19.82
CA SER A 251 -20.24 -12.89 -20.27
C SER A 251 -20.20 -14.38 -20.58
N ASN A 252 -21.01 -15.17 -19.90
CA ASN A 252 -21.21 -16.56 -20.27
C ASN A 252 -21.75 -16.55 -21.71
N VAL A 253 -20.93 -16.95 -22.66
CA VAL A 253 -21.39 -17.32 -23.98
C VAL A 253 -22.37 -18.46 -23.72
N SER A 254 -23.67 -18.18 -23.93
CA SER A 254 -24.72 -19.16 -23.85
C SER A 254 -24.41 -20.26 -24.84
N TRP A 255 -24.07 -21.45 -24.34
CA TRP A 255 -24.16 -22.64 -25.14
C TRP A 255 -25.65 -22.83 -25.42
N GLN A 256 -26.15 -22.29 -26.55
CA GLN A 256 -27.41 -22.74 -27.12
C GLN A 256 -27.14 -24.16 -27.56
N GLN A 257 -27.73 -25.11 -26.84
CA GLN A 257 -27.85 -26.51 -27.25
C GLN A 257 -28.63 -26.55 -28.56
N LYS A 258 -28.01 -27.13 -29.59
CA LYS A 258 -28.68 -27.64 -30.77
C LYS A 258 -29.28 -28.98 -30.43
#